data_c74740d5273aa1c62fd052f4dbcc8e6e
#
_entry.id   c74740d5273aa1c62fd052f4dbcc8e6e
#
_cell.length_a   1.000
_cell.length_b   1.000
_cell.length_c   1.000
_cell.angle_alpha   90.00
_cell.angle_beta   90.00
_cell.angle_gamma   90.00
#
_symmetry.space_group_name_H-M   'P 1'
#
loop_
_entity.id
_entity.type
_entity.pdbx_description
1 polymer ?
#
loop_
_entity_poly.entity_id
_entity_poly.type
_entity_poly.pdbx_seq_one_letter_code
_entity_poly.pdbx_strand_id
1 'polypeptide(L)'
;MKCLVLAGGYDQIALIQELKKRNINVVLVDYFENPPAKMFADKHYKASTLDITKVKEIAILERVDIITTACTDQALLTVAKVSEELKLPCYLSYQKALNVTNKSYMKEKMYENGISTAKHIVLNNIDKNELNKINNCKILHQQITRPFLDY
;
A
#
# COMPACT_ATOMS: atom_id res chain seq x y z
N MET A 1 -5.13 15.68 -17.40
CA MET A 1 -4.50 15.09 -16.22
C MET A 1 -4.61 13.57 -16.30
N LYS A 2 -3.55 12.86 -15.95
CA LYS A 2 -3.48 11.39 -15.98
C LYS A 2 -3.08 10.87 -14.62
N CYS A 3 -3.82 9.90 -14.09
CA CYS A 3 -3.60 9.29 -12.79
C CYS A 3 -3.19 7.82 -12.94
N LEU A 4 -2.14 7.40 -12.24
CA LEU A 4 -1.79 6.00 -12.07
C LEU A 4 -2.45 5.47 -10.79
N VAL A 5 -3.31 4.47 -10.93
CA VAL A 5 -3.96 3.80 -9.80
C VAL A 5 -3.31 2.45 -9.57
N LEU A 6 -2.83 2.21 -8.36
CA LEU A 6 -2.24 0.94 -7.97
C LEU A 6 -3.28 0.07 -7.26
N ALA A 7 -3.30 -1.20 -7.60
CA ALA A 7 -4.28 -2.23 -7.27
C ALA A 7 -5.60 -2.05 -8.03
N GLY A 8 -6.22 -3.19 -8.37
CA GLY A 8 -7.41 -3.25 -9.22
C GLY A 8 -8.59 -4.00 -8.60
N GLY A 9 -8.64 -4.08 -7.26
CA GLY A 9 -9.74 -4.70 -6.53
C GLY A 9 -11.05 -3.90 -6.63
N TYR A 10 -12.07 -4.40 -5.96
CA TYR A 10 -13.40 -3.73 -5.93
C TYR A 10 -13.35 -2.34 -5.31
N ASP A 11 -12.49 -2.13 -4.32
CA ASP A 11 -12.34 -0.84 -3.63
C ASP A 11 -11.83 0.26 -4.57
N GLN A 12 -11.04 -0.09 -5.59
CA GLN A 12 -10.51 0.86 -6.58
C GLN A 12 -11.56 1.29 -7.61
N ILE A 13 -12.66 0.54 -7.78
CA ILE A 13 -13.70 0.90 -8.74
C ILE A 13 -14.28 2.28 -8.41
N ALA A 14 -14.63 2.53 -7.16
CA ALA A 14 -15.18 3.81 -6.73
C ALA A 14 -14.18 4.96 -6.96
N LEU A 15 -12.90 4.75 -6.64
CA LEU A 15 -11.84 5.72 -6.89
C LEU A 15 -11.72 6.04 -8.39
N ILE A 16 -11.66 5.01 -9.24
CA ILE A 16 -11.54 5.19 -10.70
C ILE A 16 -12.74 5.93 -11.27
N GLN A 17 -13.95 5.55 -10.86
CA GLN A 17 -15.17 6.22 -11.29
C GLN A 17 -15.18 7.70 -10.90
N GLU A 18 -14.72 8.03 -9.70
CA GLU A 18 -14.65 9.42 -9.24
C GLU A 18 -13.58 10.22 -10.02
N LEU A 19 -12.43 9.62 -10.35
CA LEU A 19 -11.43 10.22 -11.21
C LEU A 19 -11.99 10.48 -12.64
N LYS A 20 -12.72 9.52 -13.19
CA LYS A 20 -13.35 9.64 -14.52
C LYS A 20 -14.40 10.76 -14.56
N LYS A 21 -15.22 10.94 -13.52
CA LYS A 21 -16.17 12.07 -13.41
C LYS A 21 -15.46 13.42 -13.48
N ARG A 22 -14.21 13.50 -13.06
CA ARG A 22 -13.37 14.70 -13.10
C ARG A 22 -12.57 14.84 -14.40
N ASN A 23 -12.88 14.04 -15.43
CA ASN A 23 -12.17 13.99 -16.71
C ASN A 23 -10.67 13.67 -16.55
N ILE A 24 -10.32 12.82 -15.59
CA ILE A 24 -8.95 12.34 -15.38
C ILE A 24 -8.78 11.00 -16.07
N ASN A 25 -7.78 10.87 -16.95
CA ASN A 25 -7.42 9.60 -17.56
C ASN A 25 -6.78 8.68 -16.53
N VAL A 26 -7.22 7.42 -16.48
CA VAL A 26 -6.78 6.46 -15.47
C VAL A 26 -5.97 5.34 -16.09
N VAL A 27 -4.73 5.19 -15.64
CA VAL A 27 -3.89 4.02 -15.90
C VAL A 27 -3.91 3.15 -14.66
N LEU A 28 -4.23 1.87 -14.80
CA LEU A 28 -4.29 0.91 -13.72
C LEU A 28 -3.06 0.01 -13.73
N VAL A 29 -2.48 -0.25 -12.58
CA VAL A 29 -1.46 -1.30 -12.37
C VAL A 29 -1.99 -2.31 -11.38
N ASP A 30 -2.02 -3.58 -11.77
CA ASP A 30 -2.41 -4.69 -10.91
C ASP A 30 -1.66 -5.97 -11.30
N TYR A 31 -1.42 -6.84 -10.32
CA TYR A 31 -0.76 -8.13 -10.52
C TYR A 31 -1.59 -9.09 -11.40
N PHE A 32 -2.91 -9.05 -11.26
CA PHE A 32 -3.81 -9.91 -12.01
C PHE A 32 -4.02 -9.43 -13.44
N GLU A 33 -4.23 -10.35 -14.37
CA GLU A 33 -4.55 -10.05 -15.78
C GLU A 33 -5.89 -9.34 -15.94
N ASN A 34 -6.89 -9.75 -15.18
CA ASN A 34 -8.25 -9.24 -15.23
C ASN A 34 -8.78 -8.85 -13.85
N PRO A 35 -8.21 -7.82 -13.22
CA PRO A 35 -8.74 -7.34 -11.94
C PRO A 35 -10.10 -6.65 -12.14
N PRO A 36 -10.99 -6.66 -11.13
CA PRO A 36 -12.34 -6.08 -11.24
C PRO A 36 -12.36 -4.63 -11.74
N ALA A 37 -11.41 -3.82 -11.34
CA ALA A 37 -11.34 -2.40 -11.72
C ALA A 37 -10.85 -2.14 -13.15
N LYS A 38 -10.32 -3.15 -13.85
CA LYS A 38 -9.74 -3.01 -15.20
C LYS A 38 -10.72 -2.41 -16.20
N MET A 39 -11.98 -2.84 -16.15
CA MET A 39 -13.00 -2.39 -17.11
C MET A 39 -13.37 -0.90 -16.99
N PHE A 40 -12.99 -0.25 -15.89
CA PHE A 40 -13.26 1.17 -15.64
C PHE A 40 -12.06 2.06 -15.95
N ALA A 41 -10.85 1.49 -16.10
CA ALA A 41 -9.63 2.21 -16.43
C ALA A 41 -9.47 2.41 -17.94
N ASP A 42 -8.75 3.45 -18.36
CA ASP A 42 -8.44 3.68 -19.77
C ASP A 42 -7.33 2.75 -20.27
N LYS A 43 -6.43 2.35 -19.38
CA LYS A 43 -5.34 1.43 -19.69
C LYS A 43 -4.97 0.60 -18.47
N HIS A 44 -4.53 -0.64 -18.69
CA HIS A 44 -4.09 -1.55 -17.65
C HIS A 44 -2.71 -2.13 -17.95
N TYR A 45 -1.87 -2.17 -16.94
CA TYR A 45 -0.59 -2.85 -16.95
C TYR A 45 -0.59 -3.98 -15.92
N LYS A 46 -0.25 -5.18 -16.36
CA LYS A 46 -0.05 -6.32 -15.49
C LYS A 46 1.35 -6.24 -14.86
N ALA A 47 1.41 -5.80 -13.62
CA ALA A 47 2.65 -5.71 -12.84
C ALA A 47 2.33 -5.76 -11.33
N SER A 48 3.32 -6.17 -10.54
CA SER A 48 3.18 -6.08 -9.10
C SER A 48 3.14 -4.62 -8.65
N THR A 49 2.17 -4.28 -7.83
CA THR A 49 2.07 -2.95 -7.20
C THR A 49 3.16 -2.71 -6.15
N LEU A 50 3.92 -3.74 -5.78
CA LEU A 50 5.05 -3.68 -4.86
C LEU A 50 6.38 -3.50 -5.60
N ASP A 51 6.41 -3.69 -6.90
CA ASP A 51 7.60 -3.48 -7.74
C ASP A 51 7.75 -1.98 -8.05
N ILE A 52 8.50 -1.30 -7.18
CA ILE A 52 8.75 0.14 -7.26
C ILE A 52 9.37 0.51 -8.61
N THR A 53 10.32 -0.29 -9.09
CA THR A 53 11.01 -0.04 -10.37
C THR A 53 10.05 -0.10 -11.54
N LYS A 54 9.23 -1.15 -11.59
CA LYS A 54 8.27 -1.33 -12.68
C LYS A 54 7.16 -0.29 -12.66
N VAL A 55 6.65 0.05 -11.47
CA VAL A 55 5.65 1.11 -11.32
C VAL A 55 6.22 2.46 -11.76
N LYS A 56 7.47 2.76 -11.41
CA LYS A 56 8.16 3.98 -11.85
C LYS A 56 8.33 4.04 -13.36
N GLU A 57 8.76 2.94 -14.01
CA GLU A 57 8.86 2.85 -15.47
C GLU A 57 7.52 3.14 -16.14
N ILE A 58 6.43 2.54 -15.65
CA ILE A 58 5.07 2.77 -16.17
C ILE A 58 4.65 4.22 -15.98
N ALA A 59 4.92 4.81 -14.80
CA ALA A 59 4.59 6.20 -14.50
C ALA A 59 5.28 7.17 -15.48
N ILE A 60 6.55 6.93 -15.79
CA ILE A 60 7.32 7.72 -16.76
C ILE A 60 6.80 7.52 -18.18
N LEU A 61 6.60 6.26 -18.58
CA LEU A 61 6.10 5.90 -19.93
C LEU A 61 4.76 6.57 -20.21
N GLU A 62 3.86 6.54 -19.23
CA GLU A 62 2.52 7.10 -19.35
C GLU A 62 2.47 8.61 -19.08
N ARG A 63 3.55 9.21 -18.60
CA ARG A 63 3.62 10.64 -18.22
C ARG A 63 2.49 11.00 -17.27
N VAL A 64 2.37 10.26 -16.17
CA VAL A 64 1.31 10.48 -15.19
C VAL A 64 1.58 11.73 -14.36
N ASP A 65 0.51 12.41 -13.98
CA ASP A 65 0.57 13.62 -13.15
C ASP A 65 0.48 13.29 -11.65
N ILE A 66 -0.11 12.14 -11.31
CA ILE A 66 -0.31 11.70 -9.93
C ILE A 66 -0.39 10.17 -9.86
N ILE A 67 0.05 9.62 -8.71
CA ILE A 67 -0.07 8.20 -8.39
C ILE A 67 -0.92 8.06 -7.13
N THR A 68 -1.84 7.10 -7.07
CA THR A 68 -2.69 6.87 -5.91
C THR A 68 -3.12 5.41 -5.78
N THR A 69 -3.68 5.09 -4.62
CA THR A 69 -4.34 3.80 -4.34
C THR A 69 -5.46 4.03 -3.33
N ALA A 70 -6.39 3.09 -3.20
CA ALA A 70 -7.41 3.06 -2.17
C ALA A 70 -7.36 1.73 -1.42
N CYS A 71 -7.56 1.76 -0.10
CA CYS A 71 -7.72 0.58 0.76
C CYS A 71 -6.64 -0.51 0.63
N THR A 72 -5.42 -0.15 0.17
CA THR A 72 -4.32 -1.09 -0.04
C THR A 72 -3.04 -0.57 0.60
N ASP A 73 -2.84 -0.88 1.88
CA ASP A 73 -1.71 -0.38 2.68
C ASP A 73 -0.34 -0.63 2.01
N GLN A 74 -0.14 -1.82 1.44
CA GLN A 74 1.15 -2.18 0.82
C GLN A 74 1.45 -1.34 -0.43
N ALA A 75 0.43 -1.11 -1.28
CA ALA A 75 0.60 -0.27 -2.47
C ALA A 75 0.88 1.19 -2.12
N LEU A 76 0.47 1.65 -0.93
CA LEU A 76 0.72 3.00 -0.45
C LEU A 76 2.23 3.31 -0.33
N LEU A 77 3.05 2.34 0.05
CA LEU A 77 4.51 2.50 0.08
C LEU A 77 5.06 2.81 -1.31
N THR A 78 4.62 2.06 -2.31
CA THR A 78 5.03 2.27 -3.70
C THR A 78 4.54 3.62 -4.23
N VAL A 79 3.28 4.00 -3.92
CA VAL A 79 2.74 5.33 -4.25
C VAL A 79 3.66 6.42 -3.73
N ALA A 80 3.96 6.39 -2.43
CA ALA A 80 4.78 7.42 -1.79
C ALA A 80 6.21 7.46 -2.37
N LYS A 81 6.84 6.29 -2.50
CA LYS A 81 8.23 6.17 -2.98
C LYS A 81 8.39 6.69 -4.42
N VAL A 82 7.53 6.21 -5.32
CA VAL A 82 7.61 6.61 -6.74
C VAL A 82 7.24 8.08 -6.91
N SER A 83 6.24 8.57 -6.17
CA SER A 83 5.87 9.99 -6.21
C SER A 83 7.01 10.90 -5.76
N GLU A 84 7.73 10.54 -4.67
CA GLU A 84 8.91 11.30 -4.22
C GLU A 84 10.02 11.30 -5.29
N GLU A 85 10.34 10.15 -5.86
CA GLU A 85 11.40 10.02 -6.85
C GLU A 85 11.10 10.79 -8.15
N LEU A 86 9.83 10.84 -8.55
CA LEU A 86 9.39 11.55 -9.75
C LEU A 86 8.94 13.00 -9.47
N LYS A 87 9.00 13.45 -8.21
CA LYS A 87 8.53 14.77 -7.75
C LYS A 87 7.05 15.01 -8.10
N LEU A 88 6.24 13.97 -8.04
CA LEU A 88 4.80 14.05 -8.24
C LEU A 88 4.08 14.43 -6.93
N PRO A 89 2.92 15.06 -7.01
CA PRO A 89 2.11 15.34 -5.83
C PRO A 89 1.77 14.05 -5.07
N CYS A 90 2.00 14.05 -3.75
CA CYS A 90 1.61 12.95 -2.87
C CYS A 90 1.16 13.52 -1.52
N TYR A 91 0.11 12.96 -0.95
CA TYR A 91 -0.46 13.42 0.33
C TYR A 91 0.35 13.00 1.55
N LEU A 92 1.33 12.09 1.39
CA LEU A 92 2.27 11.74 2.46
C LEU A 92 3.64 11.37 1.89
N SER A 93 4.68 11.59 2.71
CA SER A 93 6.04 11.18 2.38
C SER A 93 6.22 9.66 2.54
N TYR A 94 7.24 9.10 1.90
CA TYR A 94 7.58 7.68 2.04
C TYR A 94 7.81 7.28 3.51
N GLN A 95 8.50 8.12 4.28
CA GLN A 95 8.71 7.87 5.72
C GLN A 95 7.39 7.81 6.51
N LYS A 96 6.44 8.70 6.20
CA LYS A 96 5.11 8.65 6.83
C LYS A 96 4.32 7.42 6.38
N ALA A 97 4.47 7.00 5.11
CA ALA A 97 3.85 5.77 4.62
C ALA A 97 4.36 4.54 5.38
N LEU A 98 5.67 4.43 5.64
CA LEU A 98 6.25 3.38 6.48
C LEU A 98 5.62 3.35 7.89
N ASN A 99 5.43 4.52 8.49
CA ASN A 99 4.88 4.64 9.84
C ASN A 99 3.45 4.09 9.96
N VAL A 100 2.64 4.20 8.91
CA VAL A 100 1.23 3.77 8.95
C VAL A 100 0.97 2.39 8.35
N THR A 101 1.89 1.88 7.55
CA THR A 101 1.76 0.55 6.92
C THR A 101 2.45 -0.55 7.70
N ASN A 102 3.56 -0.26 8.38
CA ASN A 102 4.22 -1.20 9.29
C ASN A 102 3.51 -1.19 10.65
N LYS A 103 2.70 -2.21 10.92
CA LYS A 103 1.85 -2.27 12.13
C LYS A 103 2.66 -2.28 13.44
N SER A 104 3.84 -2.90 13.46
CA SER A 104 4.71 -2.89 14.65
C SER A 104 5.24 -1.50 14.92
N TYR A 105 5.80 -0.85 13.92
CA TYR A 105 6.32 0.51 14.01
C TYR A 105 5.21 1.53 14.33
N MET A 106 4.05 1.40 13.69
CA MET A 106 2.89 2.24 13.98
C MET A 106 2.51 2.17 15.45
N LYS A 107 2.42 0.96 16.02
CA LYS A 107 2.05 0.77 17.42
C LYS A 107 3.11 1.29 18.40
N GLU A 108 4.38 1.14 18.07
CA GLU A 108 5.48 1.71 18.82
C GLU A 108 5.37 3.24 18.87
N LYS A 109 5.14 3.89 17.71
CA LYS A 109 4.94 5.35 17.63
C LYS A 109 3.69 5.81 18.38
N MET A 110 2.60 5.04 18.35
CA MET A 110 1.42 5.34 19.15
C MET A 110 1.74 5.29 20.64
N TYR A 111 2.47 4.28 21.09
CA TYR A 111 2.88 4.13 22.48
C TYR A 111 3.79 5.28 22.96
N GLU A 112 4.83 5.61 22.17
CA GLU A 112 5.76 6.73 22.45
C GLU A 112 5.04 8.08 22.62
N ASN A 113 3.94 8.27 21.91
CA ASN A 113 3.15 9.50 21.92
C ASN A 113 1.91 9.44 22.84
N GLY A 114 1.81 8.44 23.73
CA GLY A 114 0.69 8.29 24.65
C GLY A 114 -0.64 8.00 24.00
N ILE A 115 -0.67 7.54 22.74
CA ILE A 115 -1.89 7.20 22.03
C ILE A 115 -2.30 5.77 22.40
N SER A 116 -3.51 5.62 22.92
CA SER A 116 -4.04 4.31 23.31
C SER A 116 -4.11 3.35 22.13
N THR A 117 -3.53 2.17 22.28
CA THR A 117 -3.55 1.12 21.25
C THR A 117 -3.66 -0.26 21.92
N ALA A 118 -4.15 -1.25 21.19
CA ALA A 118 -4.21 -2.62 21.67
C ALA A 118 -2.80 -3.16 21.99
N LYS A 119 -2.68 -3.88 23.09
CA LYS A 119 -1.44 -4.61 23.43
C LYS A 119 -1.07 -5.53 22.25
N HIS A 120 0.21 -5.58 21.95
CA HIS A 120 0.73 -6.38 20.84
C HIS A 120 2.05 -7.03 21.23
N ILE A 121 2.37 -8.11 20.52
CA ILE A 121 3.67 -8.79 20.61
C ILE A 121 4.20 -8.89 19.19
N VAL A 122 5.47 -8.54 19.00
CA VAL A 122 6.19 -8.75 17.75
C VAL A 122 6.94 -10.08 17.87
N LEU A 123 6.67 -11.00 16.95
CA LEU A 123 7.39 -12.27 16.85
C LEU A 123 8.32 -12.19 15.65
N ASN A 124 9.62 -12.33 15.89
CA ASN A 124 10.62 -12.32 14.83
C ASN A 124 10.81 -13.71 14.21
N ASN A 125 10.59 -14.76 15.00
CA ASN A 125 10.67 -16.15 14.56
C ASN A 125 9.50 -16.96 15.14
N ILE A 126 9.09 -18.03 14.43
CA ILE A 126 8.11 -18.97 14.93
C ILE A 126 8.86 -20.14 15.59
N ASP A 127 9.45 -19.91 16.76
CA ASP A 127 10.04 -20.93 17.60
C ASP A 127 9.23 -21.13 18.90
N LYS A 128 9.52 -22.21 19.64
CA LYS A 128 8.80 -22.56 20.88
C LYS A 128 8.93 -21.46 21.96
N ASN A 129 10.05 -20.73 21.99
CA ASN A 129 10.28 -19.68 22.99
C ASN A 129 9.46 -18.43 22.68
N GLU A 130 9.37 -18.06 21.38
CA GLU A 130 8.54 -16.95 20.92
C GLU A 130 7.04 -17.28 21.08
N LEU A 131 6.62 -18.54 20.79
CA LEU A 131 5.25 -19.00 21.00
C LEU A 131 4.82 -18.97 22.46
N ASN A 132 5.71 -19.21 23.42
CA ASN A 132 5.41 -19.10 24.86
C ASN A 132 5.04 -17.68 25.29
N LYS A 133 5.51 -16.65 24.58
CA LYS A 133 5.08 -15.26 24.81
C LYS A 133 3.59 -15.06 24.52
N ILE A 134 3.04 -15.83 23.57
CA ILE A 134 1.63 -15.78 23.16
C ILE A 134 0.73 -16.38 24.26
N ASN A 135 1.15 -17.45 24.92
CA ASN A 135 0.34 -18.16 25.91
C ASN A 135 0.00 -17.28 27.13
N ASN A 136 0.79 -16.24 27.38
CA ASN A 136 0.57 -15.28 28.46
C ASN A 136 -0.24 -14.04 28.03
N CYS A 137 -0.68 -13.95 26.78
CA CYS A 137 -1.47 -12.85 26.27
C CYS A 137 -2.87 -13.32 25.85
N LYS A 138 -3.93 -12.64 26.32
CA LYS A 138 -5.26 -12.81 25.73
C LYS A 138 -5.23 -12.22 24.31
N ILE A 139 -5.19 -13.10 23.31
CA ILE A 139 -5.16 -12.71 21.89
C ILE A 139 -6.59 -12.41 21.46
N LEU A 140 -6.88 -11.13 21.19
CA LEU A 140 -8.17 -10.71 20.65
C LEU A 140 -8.18 -10.72 19.10
N HIS A 141 -7.01 -10.67 18.45
CA HIS A 141 -6.90 -10.70 16.99
C HIS A 141 -5.47 -11.07 16.56
N GLN A 142 -5.35 -12.04 15.65
CA GLN A 142 -4.08 -12.43 15.04
C GLN A 142 -3.93 -11.74 13.68
N GLN A 143 -3.02 -10.77 13.56
CA GLN A 143 -2.48 -10.34 12.27
C GLN A 143 -1.06 -10.87 12.16
N ILE A 144 -0.85 -11.84 11.26
CA ILE A 144 0.47 -12.30 10.88
C ILE A 144 0.95 -11.37 9.77
N THR A 145 1.77 -10.38 10.12
CA THR A 145 2.54 -9.64 9.12
C THR A 145 3.79 -10.45 8.79
N ARG A 146 3.91 -10.92 7.57
CA ARG A 146 5.18 -11.47 7.08
C ARG A 146 6.22 -10.34 7.08
N PRO A 147 7.47 -10.57 7.57
CA PRO A 147 8.53 -9.61 7.34
C PRO A 147 8.65 -9.38 5.83
N PHE A 148 8.84 -8.12 5.43
CA PHE A 148 9.19 -7.81 4.05
C PHE A 148 10.47 -8.59 3.73
N LEU A 149 10.38 -9.60 2.88
CA LEU A 149 11.54 -10.18 2.26
C LEU A 149 12.06 -9.12 1.29
N ASP A 150 13.30 -8.71 1.52
CA ASP A 150 14.03 -7.88 0.57
C ASP A 150 14.01 -8.59 -0.79
N TYR A 151 13.40 -7.95 -1.79
CA TYR A 151 13.49 -8.32 -3.19
C TYR A 151 14.44 -7.37 -3.90
#